data_00fa96622c209d73deaa15849667887d
#
_entry.id   00fa96622c209d73deaa15849667887d
#
_cell.length_a   1.000
_cell.length_b   1.000
_cell.length_c   1.000
_cell.angle_alpha   90.00
_cell.angle_beta   90.00
_cell.angle_gamma   90.00
#
_symmetry.space_group_name_H-M   'P 1'
#
loop_
_entity.id
_entity.type
_entity.pdbx_description
1 polymer ?
#
loop_
_entity_poly.entity_id
_entity_poly.type
_entity_poly.pdbx_seq_one_letter_code
_entity_poly.pdbx_strand_id
1 'polypeptide(L)'
;MEKIKSIFQYSFSIGDAKMSVGSFLVLVLIIIALYFTMRFVRKLLTRKLSNERKGKFKPVFSFFNYSLYTVIALLALQNAGVNLNALLAASAALLVGVGFALQTFFQDIISGIFILIDQTVHVGDIIELDGKVGRVENITLRTTRAVTRDNKVLVIPNHKYLTTTLFNWTENNKVTGESINVGVAYGTDVEKFKKVVLEIATQHPDATKKKDPILLFQDFGDSSLDFTLIVFTENAFKGAMIKSDIRFTIEKALRLNDIEIPF
;
A
#
# COMPACT_ATOMS: atom_id res chain seq x y z
N MET A 1 -47.62 -10.28 -40.76
CA MET A 1 -46.84 -9.41 -39.84
C MET A 1 -47.73 -8.70 -38.80
N GLU A 2 -48.93 -8.23 -39.16
CA GLU A 2 -49.85 -7.54 -38.23
C GLU A 2 -50.31 -8.39 -37.05
N LYS A 3 -50.66 -9.67 -37.29
CA LYS A 3 -51.08 -10.60 -36.20
C LYS A 3 -49.96 -10.83 -35.16
N ILE A 4 -48.73 -10.80 -35.56
CA ILE A 4 -47.60 -10.94 -34.61
C ILE A 4 -47.43 -9.66 -33.79
N LYS A 5 -47.55 -8.47 -34.40
CA LYS A 5 -47.51 -7.19 -33.69
C LYS A 5 -48.66 -7.06 -32.67
N SER A 6 -49.87 -7.53 -32.98
CA SER A 6 -51.00 -7.48 -32.05
C SER A 6 -50.79 -8.37 -30.82
N ILE A 7 -50.16 -9.53 -30.96
CA ILE A 7 -49.83 -10.42 -29.83
C ILE A 7 -48.79 -9.77 -28.91
N PHE A 8 -47.75 -9.09 -29.45
CA PHE A 8 -46.74 -8.40 -28.66
C PHE A 8 -47.27 -7.17 -27.93
N GLN A 9 -48.36 -6.55 -28.41
CA GLN A 9 -49.00 -5.41 -27.79
C GLN A 9 -50.11 -5.79 -26.80
N TYR A 10 -50.50 -7.08 -26.73
CA TYR A 10 -51.47 -7.54 -25.76
C TYR A 10 -50.95 -7.32 -24.34
N SER A 11 -51.67 -6.51 -23.56
CA SER A 11 -51.30 -6.20 -22.17
C SER A 11 -52.21 -6.95 -21.21
N PHE A 12 -51.65 -7.59 -20.24
CA PHE A 12 -52.34 -8.13 -19.09
C PHE A 12 -52.04 -7.27 -17.85
N SER A 13 -53.07 -7.13 -17.01
CA SER A 13 -52.94 -6.37 -15.76
C SER A 13 -53.01 -7.32 -14.56
N ILE A 14 -52.09 -7.16 -13.63
CA ILE A 14 -52.10 -7.82 -12.33
C ILE A 14 -52.14 -6.69 -11.28
N GLY A 15 -53.33 -6.42 -10.76
CA GLY A 15 -53.60 -5.23 -9.95
C GLY A 15 -53.39 -3.95 -10.76
N ASP A 16 -52.64 -3.01 -10.23
CA ASP A 16 -52.30 -1.73 -10.88
C ASP A 16 -51.19 -1.85 -11.94
N ALA A 17 -50.49 -2.98 -11.99
CA ALA A 17 -49.39 -3.19 -12.92
C ALA A 17 -49.88 -3.66 -14.28
N LYS A 18 -49.49 -2.96 -15.36
CA LYS A 18 -49.77 -3.35 -16.75
C LYS A 18 -48.48 -3.79 -17.43
N MET A 19 -48.43 -5.03 -17.88
CA MET A 19 -47.27 -5.57 -18.60
C MET A 19 -47.71 -6.09 -19.97
N SER A 20 -47.02 -5.71 -21.04
CA SER A 20 -47.23 -6.27 -22.36
C SER A 20 -46.54 -7.62 -22.49
N VAL A 21 -47.10 -8.50 -23.33
CA VAL A 21 -46.48 -9.80 -23.66
C VAL A 21 -45.06 -9.60 -24.21
N GLY A 22 -44.86 -8.54 -24.99
CA GLY A 22 -43.53 -8.18 -25.50
C GLY A 22 -42.53 -7.86 -24.39
N SER A 23 -42.93 -7.03 -23.41
CA SER A 23 -42.08 -6.68 -22.26
C SER A 23 -41.71 -7.90 -21.40
N PHE A 24 -42.69 -8.82 -21.21
CA PHE A 24 -42.48 -10.07 -20.49
C PHE A 24 -41.46 -10.97 -21.19
N LEU A 25 -41.61 -11.15 -22.53
CA LEU A 25 -40.63 -11.93 -23.31
C LEU A 25 -39.24 -11.34 -23.29
N VAL A 26 -39.11 -10.01 -23.41
CA VAL A 26 -37.80 -9.32 -23.30
C VAL A 26 -37.17 -9.54 -21.93
N LEU A 27 -37.97 -9.47 -20.85
CA LEU A 27 -37.51 -9.76 -19.50
C LEU A 27 -36.96 -11.19 -19.37
N VAL A 28 -37.68 -12.17 -19.86
CA VAL A 28 -37.27 -13.59 -19.86
C VAL A 28 -35.95 -13.76 -20.65
N LEU A 29 -35.85 -13.14 -21.82
CA LEU A 29 -34.63 -13.17 -22.61
C LEU A 29 -33.42 -12.54 -21.89
N ILE A 30 -33.61 -11.41 -21.19
CA ILE A 30 -32.60 -10.77 -20.40
C ILE A 30 -32.12 -11.69 -19.27
N ILE A 31 -33.04 -12.34 -18.54
CA ILE A 31 -32.71 -13.28 -17.47
C ILE A 31 -31.90 -14.48 -18.01
N ILE A 32 -32.33 -15.04 -19.14
CA ILE A 32 -31.62 -16.14 -19.80
C ILE A 32 -30.20 -15.69 -20.24
N ALA A 33 -30.09 -14.54 -20.89
CA ALA A 33 -28.83 -14.00 -21.36
C ALA A 33 -27.85 -13.77 -20.17
N LEU A 34 -28.37 -13.22 -19.08
CA LEU A 34 -27.55 -13.00 -17.87
C LEU A 34 -27.12 -14.31 -17.20
N TYR A 35 -28.00 -15.30 -17.15
CA TYR A 35 -27.65 -16.63 -16.64
C TYR A 35 -26.46 -17.24 -17.42
N PHE A 36 -26.51 -17.20 -18.74
CA PHE A 36 -25.43 -17.72 -19.59
C PHE A 36 -24.18 -16.88 -19.47
N THR A 37 -24.28 -15.56 -19.43
CA THR A 37 -23.16 -14.64 -19.27
C THR A 37 -22.45 -14.89 -17.93
N MET A 38 -23.17 -14.98 -16.81
CA MET A 38 -22.59 -15.25 -15.50
C MET A 38 -21.98 -16.65 -15.41
N ARG A 39 -22.59 -17.64 -16.04
CA ARG A 39 -22.01 -18.98 -16.13
C ARG A 39 -20.70 -18.97 -16.94
N PHE A 40 -20.65 -18.22 -18.03
CA PHE A 40 -19.46 -18.06 -18.85
C PHE A 40 -18.34 -17.35 -18.09
N VAL A 41 -18.64 -16.20 -17.47
CA VAL A 41 -17.69 -15.43 -16.64
C VAL A 41 -17.14 -16.29 -15.49
N ARG A 42 -18.00 -17.00 -14.77
CA ARG A 42 -17.59 -17.93 -13.73
C ARG A 42 -16.64 -18.99 -14.28
N LYS A 43 -16.96 -19.63 -15.40
CA LYS A 43 -16.12 -20.65 -16.04
C LYS A 43 -14.76 -20.08 -16.44
N LEU A 44 -14.74 -18.85 -17.00
CA LEU A 44 -13.51 -18.16 -17.41
C LEU A 44 -12.61 -17.86 -16.22
N LEU A 45 -13.15 -17.23 -15.18
CA LEU A 45 -12.39 -16.82 -13.98
C LEU A 45 -11.92 -18.03 -13.15
N THR A 46 -12.70 -19.12 -13.11
CA THR A 46 -12.33 -20.30 -12.32
C THR A 46 -11.57 -21.36 -13.11
N ARG A 47 -11.32 -21.17 -14.42
CA ARG A 47 -10.72 -22.17 -15.31
C ARG A 47 -9.34 -22.68 -14.81
N LYS A 48 -8.50 -21.78 -14.29
CA LYS A 48 -7.14 -22.08 -13.80
C LYS A 48 -7.07 -22.40 -12.30
N LEU A 49 -8.19 -22.41 -11.59
CA LEU A 49 -8.22 -22.62 -10.14
C LEU A 49 -8.38 -24.10 -9.79
N SER A 50 -7.76 -24.54 -8.69
CA SER A 50 -8.01 -25.85 -8.09
C SER A 50 -9.47 -25.98 -7.61
N ASN A 51 -9.97 -27.19 -7.47
CA ASN A 51 -11.36 -27.42 -7.05
C ASN A 51 -11.68 -26.84 -5.68
N GLU A 52 -10.73 -26.86 -4.76
CA GLU A 52 -10.87 -26.24 -3.43
C GLU A 52 -11.04 -24.72 -3.53
N ARG A 53 -10.23 -24.06 -4.35
CA ARG A 53 -10.33 -22.60 -4.57
C ARG A 53 -11.62 -22.22 -5.30
N LYS A 54 -12.10 -23.05 -6.25
CA LYS A 54 -13.42 -22.83 -6.91
C LYS A 54 -14.55 -22.78 -5.89
N GLY A 55 -14.49 -23.63 -4.85
CA GLY A 55 -15.48 -23.62 -3.76
C GLY A 55 -15.56 -22.28 -3.03
N LYS A 56 -14.42 -21.68 -2.74
CA LYS A 56 -14.33 -20.37 -2.04
C LYS A 56 -14.93 -19.21 -2.84
N PHE A 57 -14.98 -19.29 -4.17
CA PHE A 57 -15.58 -18.27 -5.04
C PHE A 57 -17.09 -18.43 -5.25
N LYS A 58 -17.65 -19.61 -4.93
CA LYS A 58 -19.08 -19.87 -5.13
C LYS A 58 -20.00 -18.87 -4.42
N PRO A 59 -19.80 -18.51 -3.14
CA PRO A 59 -20.63 -17.51 -2.46
C PRO A 59 -20.59 -16.13 -3.12
N VAL A 60 -19.41 -15.72 -3.59
CA VAL A 60 -19.21 -14.42 -4.25
C VAL A 60 -20.04 -14.35 -5.54
N PHE A 61 -19.96 -15.37 -6.40
CA PHE A 61 -20.77 -15.43 -7.62
C PHE A 61 -22.28 -15.51 -7.32
N SER A 62 -22.68 -16.22 -6.25
CA SER A 62 -24.07 -16.26 -5.83
C SER A 62 -24.59 -14.90 -5.40
N PHE A 63 -23.79 -14.16 -4.63
CA PHE A 63 -24.13 -12.79 -4.22
C PHE A 63 -24.36 -11.87 -5.43
N PHE A 64 -23.44 -11.85 -6.40
CA PHE A 64 -23.58 -11.06 -7.62
C PHE A 64 -24.81 -11.48 -8.45
N ASN A 65 -25.06 -12.78 -8.58
CA ASN A 65 -26.25 -13.27 -9.29
C ASN A 65 -27.55 -12.79 -8.63
N TYR A 66 -27.68 -12.95 -7.31
CA TYR A 66 -28.89 -12.51 -6.59
C TYR A 66 -29.07 -11.00 -6.66
N SER A 67 -27.99 -10.22 -6.49
CA SER A 67 -28.04 -8.76 -6.64
C SER A 67 -28.52 -8.36 -8.02
N LEU A 68 -28.02 -9.01 -9.08
CA LEU A 68 -28.39 -8.72 -10.45
C LEU A 68 -29.84 -9.09 -10.74
N TYR A 69 -30.30 -10.25 -10.26
CA TYR A 69 -31.73 -10.65 -10.40
C TYR A 69 -32.65 -9.69 -9.65
N THR A 70 -32.26 -9.19 -8.48
CA THR A 70 -33.03 -8.19 -7.73
C THR A 70 -33.15 -6.89 -8.53
N VAL A 71 -32.05 -6.38 -9.13
CA VAL A 71 -32.09 -5.18 -9.98
C VAL A 71 -33.04 -5.38 -11.17
N ILE A 72 -32.97 -6.54 -11.85
CA ILE A 72 -33.85 -6.83 -12.99
C ILE A 72 -35.31 -6.90 -12.55
N ALA A 73 -35.60 -7.54 -11.42
CA ALA A 73 -36.96 -7.60 -10.87
C ALA A 73 -37.51 -6.20 -10.57
N LEU A 74 -36.69 -5.31 -9.97
CA LEU A 74 -37.08 -3.94 -9.72
C LEU A 74 -37.36 -3.16 -11.01
N LEU A 75 -36.50 -3.29 -12.02
CA LEU A 75 -36.71 -2.65 -13.32
C LEU A 75 -37.98 -3.19 -14.02
N ALA A 76 -38.29 -4.49 -13.90
CA ALA A 76 -39.51 -5.09 -14.43
C ALA A 76 -40.74 -4.53 -13.74
N LEU A 77 -40.73 -4.40 -12.42
CA LEU A 77 -41.82 -3.80 -11.65
C LEU A 77 -42.04 -2.33 -12.00
N GLN A 78 -40.97 -1.56 -12.18
CA GLN A 78 -41.06 -0.17 -12.60
C GLN A 78 -41.68 -0.05 -14.00
N ASN A 79 -41.29 -0.90 -14.96
CA ASN A 79 -41.85 -0.94 -16.30
C ASN A 79 -43.32 -1.41 -16.29
N ALA A 80 -43.74 -2.16 -15.29
CA ALA A 80 -45.14 -2.56 -15.08
C ALA A 80 -45.98 -1.45 -14.43
N GLY A 81 -45.41 -0.27 -14.16
CA GLY A 81 -46.11 0.89 -13.60
C GLY A 81 -46.09 0.98 -12.07
N VAL A 82 -45.37 0.09 -11.39
CA VAL A 82 -45.19 0.17 -9.92
C VAL A 82 -44.29 1.35 -9.59
N ASN A 83 -44.75 2.24 -8.72
CA ASN A 83 -43.93 3.38 -8.29
C ASN A 83 -42.87 2.93 -7.28
N LEU A 84 -41.64 2.82 -7.76
CA LEU A 84 -40.48 2.43 -6.95
C LEU A 84 -39.58 3.62 -6.51
N ASN A 85 -40.03 4.87 -6.70
CA ASN A 85 -39.20 6.04 -6.46
C ASN A 85 -38.64 6.11 -5.02
N ALA A 86 -39.47 5.82 -4.02
CA ALA A 86 -39.03 5.79 -2.63
C ALA A 86 -37.98 4.69 -2.36
N LEU A 87 -38.21 3.50 -2.96
CA LEU A 87 -37.26 2.37 -2.82
C LEU A 87 -35.95 2.67 -3.53
N LEU A 88 -35.99 3.28 -4.72
CA LEU A 88 -34.78 3.69 -5.46
C LEU A 88 -34.01 4.79 -4.72
N ALA A 89 -34.71 5.76 -4.14
CA ALA A 89 -34.08 6.80 -3.33
C ALA A 89 -33.40 6.22 -2.08
N ALA A 90 -34.07 5.31 -1.37
CA ALA A 90 -33.50 4.61 -0.22
C ALA A 90 -32.31 3.74 -0.62
N SER A 91 -32.38 3.06 -1.76
CA SER A 91 -31.29 2.25 -2.30
C SER A 91 -30.08 3.10 -2.68
N ALA A 92 -30.28 4.29 -3.26
CA ALA A 92 -29.21 5.23 -3.57
C ALA A 92 -28.47 5.68 -2.30
N ALA A 93 -29.20 6.03 -1.23
CA ALA A 93 -28.61 6.39 0.06
C ALA A 93 -27.78 5.23 0.65
N LEU A 94 -28.31 4.00 0.58
CA LEU A 94 -27.59 2.80 1.01
C LEU A 94 -26.30 2.59 0.20
N LEU A 95 -26.35 2.75 -1.14
CA LEU A 95 -25.19 2.60 -2.00
C LEU A 95 -24.09 3.63 -1.71
N VAL A 96 -24.47 4.87 -1.37
CA VAL A 96 -23.50 5.89 -0.91
C VAL A 96 -22.82 5.44 0.38
N GLY A 97 -23.58 4.93 1.36
CA GLY A 97 -23.01 4.38 2.60
C GLY A 97 -22.07 3.21 2.36
N VAL A 98 -22.43 2.28 1.48
CA VAL A 98 -21.57 1.16 1.07
C VAL A 98 -20.31 1.67 0.34
N GLY A 99 -20.46 2.70 -0.51
CA GLY A 99 -19.32 3.34 -1.17
C GLY A 99 -18.29 3.89 -0.18
N PHE A 100 -18.73 4.60 0.85
CA PHE A 100 -17.85 5.06 1.93
C PHE A 100 -17.20 3.91 2.71
N ALA A 101 -17.96 2.86 3.00
CA ALA A 101 -17.41 1.68 3.69
C ALA A 101 -16.32 0.96 2.87
N LEU A 102 -16.42 0.98 1.54
CA LEU A 102 -15.46 0.37 0.63
C LEU A 102 -14.37 1.32 0.12
N GLN A 103 -14.39 2.60 0.52
CA GLN A 103 -13.48 3.61 0.03
C GLN A 103 -12.01 3.21 0.16
N THR A 104 -11.59 2.80 1.36
CA THR A 104 -10.19 2.40 1.61
C THR A 104 -9.78 1.17 0.79
N PHE A 105 -10.72 0.23 0.58
CA PHE A 105 -10.46 -0.93 -0.26
C PHE A 105 -10.13 -0.54 -1.71
N PHE A 106 -10.90 0.39 -2.28
CA PHE A 106 -10.61 0.90 -3.64
C PHE A 106 -9.35 1.74 -3.69
N GLN A 107 -9.08 2.55 -2.65
CA GLN A 107 -7.84 3.30 -2.54
C GLN A 107 -6.62 2.38 -2.56
N ASP A 108 -6.65 1.25 -1.82
CA ASP A 108 -5.57 0.27 -1.82
C ASP A 108 -5.29 -0.29 -3.23
N ILE A 109 -6.36 -0.64 -3.96
CA ILE A 109 -6.24 -1.21 -5.31
C ILE A 109 -5.64 -0.17 -6.27
N ILE A 110 -6.19 1.03 -6.28
CA ILE A 110 -5.74 2.12 -7.15
C ILE A 110 -4.27 2.46 -6.85
N SER A 111 -3.92 2.59 -5.56
CA SER A 111 -2.54 2.83 -5.13
C SER A 111 -1.60 1.71 -5.57
N GLY A 112 -2.03 0.44 -5.44
CA GLY A 112 -1.24 -0.70 -5.90
C GLY A 112 -0.96 -0.68 -7.41
N ILE A 113 -1.94 -0.25 -8.20
CA ILE A 113 -1.77 -0.07 -9.65
C ILE A 113 -0.76 1.05 -9.92
N PHE A 114 -0.86 2.20 -9.26
CA PHE A 114 0.09 3.31 -9.42
C PHE A 114 1.50 2.92 -9.01
N ILE A 115 1.70 2.24 -7.88
CA ILE A 115 3.03 1.76 -7.46
C ILE A 115 3.66 0.89 -8.55
N LEU A 116 2.88 0.01 -9.18
CA LEU A 116 3.38 -0.89 -10.23
C LEU A 116 3.64 -0.18 -11.56
N ILE A 117 2.86 0.85 -11.91
CA ILE A 117 3.02 1.61 -13.16
C ILE A 117 4.17 2.62 -13.03
N ASP A 118 4.15 3.42 -11.96
CA ASP A 118 5.11 4.51 -11.76
C ASP A 118 6.44 4.02 -11.19
N GLN A 119 6.47 2.76 -10.71
CA GLN A 119 7.66 2.11 -10.16
C GLN A 119 8.33 2.90 -9.04
N THR A 120 7.54 3.62 -8.25
CA THR A 120 8.03 4.44 -7.12
C THR A 120 8.69 3.62 -6.00
N VAL A 121 8.39 2.34 -5.94
CA VAL A 121 8.98 1.37 -5.01
C VAL A 121 9.17 0.04 -5.74
N HIS A 122 10.35 -0.56 -5.58
CA HIS A 122 10.68 -1.87 -6.15
C HIS A 122 10.85 -2.95 -5.08
N VAL A 123 10.70 -4.19 -5.48
CA VAL A 123 11.07 -5.34 -4.64
C VAL A 123 12.58 -5.29 -4.38
N GLY A 124 12.96 -5.36 -3.11
CA GLY A 124 14.34 -5.22 -2.65
C GLY A 124 14.67 -3.83 -2.08
N ASP A 125 13.86 -2.80 -2.34
CA ASP A 125 14.04 -1.49 -1.76
C ASP A 125 13.91 -1.49 -0.24
N ILE A 126 14.68 -0.61 0.40
CA ILE A 126 14.56 -0.32 1.82
C ILE A 126 13.75 0.96 1.96
N ILE A 127 12.59 0.82 2.54
CA ILE A 127 11.66 1.92 2.75
C ILE A 127 11.44 2.21 4.22
N GLU A 128 11.18 3.46 4.52
CA GLU A 128 10.71 3.90 5.84
C GLU A 128 9.34 4.56 5.69
N LEU A 129 8.38 4.06 6.45
CA LEU A 129 7.00 4.53 6.50
C LEU A 129 6.51 4.53 7.95
N ASP A 130 5.91 5.62 8.41
CA ASP A 130 5.44 5.78 9.79
C ASP A 130 6.52 5.41 10.83
N GLY A 131 7.79 5.74 10.58
CA GLY A 131 8.94 5.44 11.44
C GLY A 131 9.37 3.96 11.45
N LYS A 132 8.78 3.13 10.60
CA LYS A 132 9.13 1.70 10.47
C LYS A 132 9.94 1.48 9.21
N VAL A 133 11.10 0.86 9.37
CA VAL A 133 12.02 0.54 8.26
C VAL A 133 11.90 -0.93 7.90
N GLY A 134 11.75 -1.21 6.60
CA GLY A 134 11.68 -2.57 6.10
C GLY A 134 12.15 -2.70 4.67
N ARG A 135 12.64 -3.90 4.32
CA ARG A 135 12.97 -4.25 2.93
C ARG A 135 11.73 -4.82 2.26
N VAL A 136 11.37 -4.26 1.13
CA VAL A 136 10.21 -4.73 0.33
C VAL A 136 10.49 -6.11 -0.25
N GLU A 137 9.62 -7.08 0.06
CA GLU A 137 9.70 -8.44 -0.47
C GLU A 137 8.71 -8.71 -1.57
N ASN A 138 7.51 -8.13 -1.46
CA ASN A 138 6.45 -8.38 -2.43
C ASN A 138 5.46 -7.22 -2.46
N ILE A 139 5.05 -6.84 -3.67
CA ILE A 139 4.03 -5.83 -3.92
C ILE A 139 2.84 -6.55 -4.55
N THR A 140 1.69 -6.51 -3.89
CA THR A 140 0.43 -7.06 -4.39
C THR A 140 -0.53 -5.94 -4.71
N LEU A 141 -1.71 -6.26 -5.25
CA LEU A 141 -2.70 -5.27 -5.65
C LEU A 141 -3.18 -4.37 -4.50
N ARG A 142 -3.25 -4.91 -3.26
CA ARG A 142 -3.77 -4.18 -2.10
C ARG A 142 -2.76 -3.88 -1.02
N THR A 143 -1.70 -4.67 -0.93
CA THR A 143 -0.73 -4.58 0.16
C THR A 143 0.67 -4.79 -0.36
N THR A 144 1.61 -4.07 0.22
CA THR A 144 3.05 -4.31 0.08
C THR A 144 3.54 -5.01 1.35
N ARG A 145 4.34 -6.05 1.18
CA ARG A 145 4.99 -6.78 2.27
C ARG A 145 6.45 -6.38 2.33
N ALA A 146 6.89 -5.97 3.51
CA ALA A 146 8.28 -5.68 3.79
C ALA A 146 8.74 -6.44 5.03
N VAL A 147 10.04 -6.69 5.15
CA VAL A 147 10.65 -7.36 6.33
C VAL A 147 11.56 -6.39 7.03
N THR A 148 11.36 -6.26 8.34
CA THR A 148 12.16 -5.40 9.21
C THR A 148 13.53 -6.02 9.52
N ARG A 149 14.44 -5.24 10.13
CA ARG A 149 15.78 -5.70 10.54
C ARG A 149 15.72 -6.86 11.54
N ASP A 150 14.69 -6.88 12.38
CA ASP A 150 14.43 -7.95 13.38
C ASP A 150 13.55 -9.08 12.83
N ASN A 151 13.54 -9.24 11.50
CA ASN A 151 12.85 -10.31 10.78
C ASN A 151 11.34 -10.39 11.00
N LYS A 152 10.69 -9.25 11.28
CA LYS A 152 9.23 -9.14 11.35
C LYS A 152 8.66 -8.72 10.01
N VAL A 153 7.51 -9.27 9.65
CA VAL A 153 6.81 -8.91 8.42
C VAL A 153 5.93 -7.69 8.66
N LEU A 154 6.17 -6.63 7.90
CA LEU A 154 5.28 -5.48 7.78
C LEU A 154 4.31 -5.72 6.63
N VAL A 155 3.01 -5.67 6.91
CA VAL A 155 1.97 -5.67 5.88
C VAL A 155 1.43 -4.24 5.78
N ILE A 156 1.77 -3.57 4.70
CA ILE A 156 1.48 -2.15 4.49
C ILE A 156 0.33 -2.05 3.47
N PRO A 157 -0.83 -1.49 3.83
CA PRO A 157 -1.87 -1.17 2.86
C PRO A 157 -1.35 -0.18 1.81
N ASN A 158 -1.61 -0.45 0.53
CA ASN A 158 -0.99 0.34 -0.55
C ASN A 158 -1.39 1.82 -0.55
N HIS A 159 -2.60 2.18 -0.06
CA HIS A 159 -3.02 3.58 0.02
C HIS A 159 -2.08 4.44 0.89
N LYS A 160 -1.37 3.83 1.85
CA LYS A 160 -0.38 4.50 2.68
C LYS A 160 0.74 5.16 1.86
N TYR A 161 1.13 4.57 0.74
CA TYR A 161 2.16 5.11 -0.15
C TYR A 161 1.75 6.43 -0.83
N LEU A 162 0.45 6.68 -0.98
CA LEU A 162 -0.07 7.92 -1.58
C LEU A 162 -0.50 8.97 -0.54
N THR A 163 -0.75 8.54 0.70
CA THR A 163 -1.32 9.42 1.75
C THR A 163 -0.33 9.83 2.83
N THR A 164 0.87 9.21 2.87
CA THR A 164 1.92 9.52 3.85
C THR A 164 3.25 9.75 3.17
N THR A 165 4.17 10.42 3.87
CA THR A 165 5.55 10.57 3.38
C THR A 165 6.28 9.24 3.50
N LEU A 166 6.81 8.77 2.39
CA LEU A 166 7.67 7.60 2.29
C LEU A 166 9.10 8.04 2.03
N PHE A 167 10.06 7.46 2.76
CA PHE A 167 11.48 7.54 2.40
C PHE A 167 11.90 6.24 1.73
N ASN A 168 12.35 6.31 0.48
CA ASN A 168 13.02 5.20 -0.19
C ASN A 168 14.54 5.40 -0.05
N TRP A 169 15.18 4.58 0.77
CA TRP A 169 16.60 4.73 1.09
C TRP A 169 17.51 4.21 -0.01
N THR A 170 16.98 3.45 -0.96
CA THR A 170 17.77 2.74 -1.98
C THR A 170 17.50 3.18 -3.42
N GLU A 171 16.49 4.01 -3.65
CA GLU A 171 16.11 4.45 -5.00
C GLU A 171 17.19 5.28 -5.67
N ASN A 172 17.81 6.22 -4.94
CA ASN A 172 18.72 7.19 -5.55
C ASN A 172 20.08 6.56 -5.96
N ASN A 173 20.81 5.88 -5.08
CA ASN A 173 22.10 5.25 -5.42
C ASN A 173 22.59 4.20 -4.40
N LYS A 174 21.71 3.70 -3.55
CA LYS A 174 21.99 2.77 -2.45
C LYS A 174 22.98 3.29 -1.38
N VAL A 175 23.56 4.47 -1.53
CA VAL A 175 24.45 5.07 -0.54
C VAL A 175 23.65 5.93 0.41
N THR A 176 23.57 5.51 1.67
CA THR A 176 22.86 6.23 2.73
C THR A 176 23.83 6.77 3.76
N GLY A 177 23.53 7.95 4.33
CA GLY A 177 24.28 8.54 5.43
C GLY A 177 23.68 8.18 6.79
N GLU A 178 24.50 7.64 7.67
CA GLU A 178 24.15 7.35 9.06
C GLU A 178 24.77 8.37 10.00
N SER A 179 23.96 9.08 10.77
CA SER A 179 24.41 10.14 11.67
C SER A 179 24.69 9.61 13.08
N ILE A 180 25.83 10.02 13.65
CA ILE A 180 26.27 9.67 15.00
C ILE A 180 26.61 10.97 15.71
N ASN A 181 25.91 11.28 16.80
CA ASN A 181 26.23 12.45 17.64
C ASN A 181 27.30 12.08 18.64
N VAL A 182 28.28 12.97 18.77
CA VAL A 182 29.40 12.84 19.70
C VAL A 182 29.65 14.20 20.35
N GLY A 183 29.67 14.25 21.69
CA GLY A 183 30.05 15.43 22.48
C GLY A 183 31.41 15.23 23.09
N VAL A 184 32.26 16.27 23.11
CA VAL A 184 33.56 16.29 23.81
C VAL A 184 33.67 17.50 24.71
N ALA A 185 34.47 17.42 25.76
CA ALA A 185 34.63 18.50 26.74
C ALA A 185 35.20 19.78 26.13
N TYR A 186 34.83 20.92 26.69
CA TYR A 186 35.49 22.20 26.38
C TYR A 186 36.99 22.12 26.66
N GLY A 187 37.79 22.74 25.79
CA GLY A 187 39.27 22.67 25.88
C GLY A 187 39.86 21.50 25.10
N THR A 188 39.06 20.61 24.53
CA THR A 188 39.52 19.55 23.61
C THR A 188 40.19 20.14 22.37
N ASP A 189 41.31 19.57 21.94
CA ASP A 189 41.92 19.86 20.64
C ASP A 189 40.98 19.32 19.52
N VAL A 190 40.18 20.23 18.94
CA VAL A 190 39.18 19.92 17.94
C VAL A 190 39.78 19.31 16.66
N GLU A 191 40.99 19.77 16.26
CA GLU A 191 41.62 19.22 15.06
C GLU A 191 42.14 17.79 15.28
N LYS A 192 42.68 17.51 16.47
CA LYS A 192 43.06 16.15 16.88
C LYS A 192 41.82 15.24 16.92
N PHE A 193 40.75 15.71 17.57
CA PHE A 193 39.47 14.98 17.63
C PHE A 193 38.91 14.66 16.24
N LYS A 194 38.81 15.67 15.35
CA LYS A 194 38.36 15.53 13.98
C LYS A 194 39.15 14.47 13.22
N LYS A 195 40.46 14.50 13.30
CA LYS A 195 41.34 13.54 12.63
C LYS A 195 41.05 12.11 13.09
N VAL A 196 40.97 11.89 14.40
CA VAL A 196 40.72 10.56 15.00
C VAL A 196 39.39 10.01 14.57
N VAL A 197 38.31 10.82 14.65
CA VAL A 197 36.94 10.36 14.36
C VAL A 197 36.76 10.08 12.87
N LEU A 198 37.30 10.91 11.98
CA LEU A 198 37.23 10.67 10.52
C LEU A 198 38.05 9.44 10.11
N GLU A 199 39.19 9.19 10.74
CA GLU A 199 39.99 7.99 10.48
C GLU A 199 39.19 6.71 10.85
N ILE A 200 38.57 6.68 12.02
CA ILE A 200 37.73 5.58 12.47
C ILE A 200 36.57 5.33 11.46
N ALA A 201 35.90 6.41 11.05
CA ALA A 201 34.79 6.30 10.12
C ALA A 201 35.23 5.76 8.75
N THR A 202 36.43 6.20 8.26
CA THR A 202 36.95 5.77 6.95
C THR A 202 37.42 4.32 6.99
N GLN A 203 37.97 3.85 8.12
CA GLN A 203 38.48 2.48 8.28
C GLN A 203 37.39 1.45 8.55
N HIS A 204 36.15 1.85 8.82
CA HIS A 204 35.06 0.92 9.13
C HIS A 204 34.76 0.04 7.91
N PRO A 205 34.63 -1.31 8.06
CA PRO A 205 34.50 -2.25 6.94
C PRO A 205 33.22 -2.06 6.12
N ASP A 206 32.14 -1.61 6.74
CA ASP A 206 30.85 -1.34 6.07
C ASP A 206 30.72 0.13 5.60
N ALA A 207 31.73 0.99 5.79
CA ALA A 207 31.76 2.33 5.20
C ALA A 207 32.04 2.26 3.69
N THR A 208 31.28 3.02 2.90
CA THR A 208 31.52 3.07 1.47
C THR A 208 32.75 3.93 1.13
N LYS A 209 33.50 3.49 0.13
CA LYS A 209 34.59 4.27 -0.44
C LYS A 209 34.15 5.31 -1.49
N LYS A 210 32.87 5.35 -1.80
CA LYS A 210 32.30 6.26 -2.82
C LYS A 210 32.09 7.68 -2.30
N LYS A 211 32.03 7.84 -0.97
CA LYS A 211 31.77 9.12 -0.33
C LYS A 211 32.47 9.15 1.03
N ASP A 212 33.31 10.16 1.24
CA ASP A 212 34.02 10.32 2.49
C ASP A 212 33.12 10.67 3.66
N PRO A 213 33.42 10.22 4.90
CA PRO A 213 32.67 10.61 6.07
C PRO A 213 32.82 12.12 6.34
N ILE A 214 31.78 12.71 6.91
CA ILE A 214 31.74 14.15 7.20
C ILE A 214 31.58 14.32 8.71
N LEU A 215 32.40 15.18 9.32
CA LEU A 215 32.21 15.64 10.69
C LEU A 215 31.71 17.08 10.67
N LEU A 216 30.53 17.30 11.24
CA LEU A 216 29.91 18.61 11.39
C LEU A 216 30.05 19.05 12.86
N PHE A 217 30.53 20.25 13.08
CA PHE A 217 30.43 20.92 14.37
C PHE A 217 29.05 21.53 14.45
N GLN A 218 28.22 21.01 15.34
CA GLN A 218 26.78 21.37 15.40
C GLN A 218 26.55 22.60 16.27
N ASP A 219 27.06 22.55 17.50
CA ASP A 219 26.80 23.63 18.47
C ASP A 219 27.78 23.60 19.64
N PHE A 220 27.80 24.70 20.39
CA PHE A 220 28.41 24.82 21.70
C PHE A 220 27.35 24.48 22.75
N GLY A 221 27.28 23.22 23.21
CA GLY A 221 26.31 22.74 24.19
C GLY A 221 26.64 23.26 25.61
N ASP A 222 25.74 23.01 26.57
CA ASP A 222 25.89 23.48 27.96
C ASP A 222 27.19 22.98 28.63
N SER A 223 27.64 21.80 28.29
CA SER A 223 28.86 21.18 28.88
C SER A 223 29.74 20.51 27.82
N SER A 224 29.42 20.59 26.56
CA SER A 224 30.11 19.90 25.45
C SER A 224 30.26 20.74 24.19
N LEU A 225 31.25 20.39 23.39
CA LEU A 225 31.29 20.73 21.96
C LEU A 225 30.61 19.63 21.22
N ASP A 226 29.48 19.93 20.53
CA ASP A 226 28.62 18.95 19.92
C ASP A 226 28.92 18.76 18.43
N PHE A 227 29.19 17.52 18.07
CA PHE A 227 29.52 17.13 16.70
C PHE A 227 28.53 16.05 16.18
N THR A 228 28.28 16.06 14.89
CA THR A 228 27.62 14.97 14.17
C THR A 228 28.57 14.38 13.14
N LEU A 229 28.92 13.11 13.32
CA LEU A 229 29.65 12.32 12.34
C LEU A 229 28.63 11.67 11.40
N ILE A 230 28.76 11.90 10.08
CA ILE A 230 27.95 11.24 9.04
C ILE A 230 28.86 10.24 8.34
N VAL A 231 28.50 8.96 8.45
CA VAL A 231 29.17 7.85 7.78
C VAL A 231 28.29 7.32 6.67
N PHE A 232 28.84 7.15 5.49
CA PHE A 232 28.10 6.65 4.33
C PHE A 232 28.29 5.15 4.16
N THR A 233 27.18 4.43 3.88
CA THR A 233 27.18 2.97 3.67
C THR A 233 26.32 2.59 2.46
N GLU A 234 26.67 1.49 1.80
CA GLU A 234 25.81 0.88 0.77
C GLU A 234 24.83 -0.14 1.36
N ASN A 235 24.90 -0.40 2.64
CA ASN A 235 24.00 -1.31 3.35
C ASN A 235 23.17 -0.59 4.42
N ALA A 236 22.23 0.22 3.98
CA ALA A 236 21.31 0.96 4.85
C ALA A 236 20.60 0.07 5.90
N PHE A 237 20.41 -1.22 5.58
CA PHE A 237 19.75 -2.15 6.49
C PHE A 237 20.60 -2.47 7.73
N LYS A 238 21.92 -2.34 7.65
CA LYS A 238 22.86 -2.48 8.77
C LYS A 238 23.13 -1.18 9.54
N GLY A 239 22.54 -0.05 9.17
CA GLY A 239 22.89 1.27 9.72
C GLY A 239 22.96 1.34 11.25
N ALA A 240 22.03 0.69 11.97
CA ALA A 240 22.04 0.65 13.43
C ALA A 240 23.28 -0.08 14.00
N MET A 241 23.72 -1.17 13.35
CA MET A 241 24.91 -1.92 13.75
C MET A 241 26.16 -1.08 13.50
N ILE A 242 26.29 -0.50 12.31
CA ILE A 242 27.39 0.39 11.93
C ILE A 242 27.54 1.53 12.94
N LYS A 243 26.44 2.19 13.29
CA LYS A 243 26.45 3.26 14.31
C LYS A 243 26.94 2.77 15.68
N SER A 244 26.53 1.58 16.09
CA SER A 244 26.96 0.98 17.34
C SER A 244 28.46 0.68 17.34
N ASP A 245 28.96 0.03 16.31
CA ASP A 245 30.37 -0.38 16.19
C ASP A 245 31.29 0.84 16.14
N ILE A 246 30.88 1.87 15.40
CA ILE A 246 31.61 3.13 15.34
C ILE A 246 31.62 3.83 16.71
N ARG A 247 30.52 3.86 17.46
CA ARG A 247 30.47 4.46 18.81
C ARG A 247 31.42 3.76 19.77
N PHE A 248 31.47 2.42 19.77
CA PHE A 248 32.41 1.67 20.59
C PHE A 248 33.88 1.99 20.21
N THR A 249 34.17 2.11 18.92
CA THR A 249 35.50 2.43 18.44
C THR A 249 35.88 3.86 18.78
N ILE A 250 34.97 4.82 18.64
CA ILE A 250 35.18 6.23 19.02
C ILE A 250 35.46 6.31 20.52
N GLU A 251 34.66 5.70 21.38
CA GLU A 251 34.83 5.73 22.83
C GLU A 251 36.25 5.27 23.24
N LYS A 252 36.67 4.13 22.69
CA LYS A 252 38.01 3.60 22.94
C LYS A 252 39.12 4.55 22.46
N ALA A 253 38.94 5.12 21.26
CA ALA A 253 39.94 6.02 20.69
C ALA A 253 40.02 7.35 21.44
N LEU A 254 38.92 7.90 21.93
CA LEU A 254 38.91 9.12 22.73
C LEU A 254 39.69 8.92 24.03
N ARG A 255 39.46 7.79 24.73
CA ARG A 255 40.28 7.44 25.93
C ARG A 255 41.77 7.33 25.64
N LEU A 256 42.17 6.71 24.55
CA LEU A 256 43.57 6.53 24.16
C LEU A 256 44.25 7.85 23.79
N ASN A 257 43.49 8.87 23.44
CA ASN A 257 43.98 10.19 23.03
C ASN A 257 43.79 11.26 24.10
N ASP A 258 43.40 10.90 25.33
CA ASP A 258 43.14 11.81 26.45
C ASP A 258 42.05 12.87 26.11
N ILE A 259 41.06 12.48 25.31
CA ILE A 259 39.90 13.33 24.97
C ILE A 259 38.75 12.95 25.90
N GLU A 260 38.27 13.91 26.67
CA GLU A 260 37.24 13.71 27.67
C GLU A 260 35.82 13.80 27.03
N ILE A 261 34.94 12.86 27.40
CA ILE A 261 33.50 12.92 27.14
C ILE A 261 32.85 13.52 28.38
N PRO A 262 32.19 14.70 28.28
CA PRO A 262 31.63 15.38 29.46
C PRO A 262 30.42 14.61 30.00
N PHE A 263 30.13 14.84 31.28
CA PHE A 263 28.95 14.29 31.97
C PHE A 263 27.72 15.13 31.73
#